data_c88286bbb0ad6ef949c481c5c2adf7dd
#
_entry.id   c88286bbb0ad6ef949c481c5c2adf7dd
#
_cell.length_a   1.000
_cell.length_b   1.000
_cell.length_c   1.000
_cell.angle_alpha   90.00
_cell.angle_beta   90.00
_cell.angle_gamma   90.00
#
_symmetry.space_group_name_H-M   'P 1'
#
loop_
_entity.id
_entity.type
_entity.pdbx_description
1 polymer ?
#
loop_
_entity_poly.entity_id
_entity_poly.type
_entity_poly.pdbx_seq_one_letter_code
_entity_poly.pdbx_strand_id
1 'polypeptide(L)'
;MNKVRTEATKRRVLIVEPDVVLAKTYVAAFENADFLAFTARTAQSAIDRADEQAPDCIILELQLPGHNGVEFLYELRSYAEWQNVPVIINTYTPSSEFVRFHEVLQTLGVVEILYKPQTTLQRLIAAARRTNGEQNTDRTMR
;
A
#
# COMPACT_ATOMS: atom_id res chain seq x y z
N MET A 1 19.31 -1.89 22.26
CA MET A 1 19.56 -3.05 21.42
C MET A 1 18.34 -3.40 20.57
N ASN A 2 18.57 -3.57 19.30
CA ASN A 2 17.48 -3.84 18.38
C ASN A 2 17.16 -5.32 18.36
N LYS A 3 15.87 -5.62 18.49
CA LYS A 3 15.40 -6.98 18.33
C LYS A 3 15.01 -7.21 16.89
N VAL A 4 15.45 -8.32 16.33
CA VAL A 4 15.00 -8.74 15.01
C VAL A 4 13.61 -9.35 15.18
N ARG A 5 12.64 -8.81 14.46
CA ARG A 5 11.29 -9.34 14.48
C ARG A 5 11.22 -10.65 13.71
N THR A 6 10.46 -11.59 14.23
CA THR A 6 10.16 -12.81 13.48
C THR A 6 9.14 -12.45 12.40
N GLU A 7 8.98 -13.32 11.40
CA GLU A 7 8.00 -13.10 10.36
C GLU A 7 6.59 -12.93 10.91
N ALA A 8 6.27 -13.64 11.98
CA ALA A 8 4.95 -13.58 12.59
C ALA A 8 4.63 -12.19 13.16
N THR A 9 5.67 -11.42 13.55
CA THR A 9 5.48 -10.09 14.16
C THR A 9 5.80 -8.93 13.22
N LYS A 10 6.33 -9.21 12.03
CA LYS A 10 6.61 -8.16 11.04
C LYS A 10 5.31 -7.63 10.47
N ARG A 11 5.31 -6.32 10.19
CA ARG A 11 4.20 -5.75 9.44
C ARG A 11 4.25 -6.27 8.01
N ARG A 12 3.08 -6.51 7.47
CA ARG A 12 2.93 -7.05 6.11
C ARG A 12 2.55 -5.93 5.16
N VAL A 13 3.31 -5.79 4.09
CA VAL A 13 3.00 -4.83 3.05
C VAL A 13 2.73 -5.57 1.74
N LEU A 14 1.57 -5.32 1.16
CA LEU A 14 1.23 -5.83 -0.16
C LEU A 14 1.53 -4.73 -1.18
N ILE A 15 2.37 -5.05 -2.14
CA ILE A 15 2.81 -4.10 -3.16
C ILE A 15 2.14 -4.48 -4.47
N VAL A 16 1.19 -3.65 -4.90
CA VAL A 16 0.44 -3.88 -6.15
C VAL A 16 1.14 -3.07 -7.23
N GLU A 17 2.00 -3.75 -7.98
CA GLU A 17 2.89 -3.12 -8.94
C GLU A 17 3.06 -4.02 -10.18
N PRO A 18 2.61 -3.58 -11.36
CA PRO A 18 2.73 -4.40 -12.57
C PRO A 18 4.16 -4.53 -13.11
N ASP A 19 5.03 -3.56 -12.82
CA ASP A 19 6.43 -3.61 -13.27
C ASP A 19 7.23 -4.55 -12.39
N VAL A 20 7.71 -5.66 -12.96
CA VAL A 20 8.41 -6.70 -12.21
C VAL A 20 9.69 -6.19 -11.57
N VAL A 21 10.43 -5.34 -12.28
CA VAL A 21 11.71 -4.81 -11.78
C VAL A 21 11.46 -3.88 -10.61
N LEU A 22 10.49 -2.97 -10.74
CA LEU A 22 10.13 -2.08 -9.63
C LEU A 22 9.61 -2.86 -8.44
N ALA A 23 8.76 -3.86 -8.69
CA ALA A 23 8.22 -4.67 -7.60
C ALA A 23 9.34 -5.33 -6.79
N LYS A 24 10.34 -5.90 -7.46
CA LYS A 24 11.49 -6.52 -6.79
C LYS A 24 12.30 -5.49 -6.00
N THR A 25 12.47 -4.32 -6.54
CA THR A 25 13.18 -3.24 -5.87
C THR A 25 12.46 -2.84 -4.58
N TYR A 26 11.15 -2.70 -4.67
CA TYR A 26 10.34 -2.34 -3.50
C TYR A 26 10.36 -3.44 -2.44
N VAL A 27 10.25 -4.71 -2.86
CA VAL A 27 10.31 -5.83 -1.92
C VAL A 27 11.63 -5.80 -1.14
N ALA A 28 12.75 -5.64 -1.86
CA ALA A 28 14.06 -5.61 -1.21
C ALA A 28 14.15 -4.47 -0.21
N ALA A 29 13.66 -3.29 -0.57
CA ALA A 29 13.69 -2.13 0.31
C ALA A 29 12.84 -2.34 1.57
N PHE A 30 11.64 -2.89 1.40
CA PHE A 30 10.77 -3.13 2.54
C PHE A 30 11.30 -4.24 3.44
N GLU A 31 11.87 -5.29 2.86
CA GLU A 31 12.46 -6.36 3.67
C GLU A 31 13.65 -5.84 4.47
N ASN A 32 14.47 -4.98 3.90
CA ASN A 32 15.56 -4.34 4.64
C ASN A 32 15.05 -3.43 5.75
N ALA A 33 13.83 -2.97 5.64
CA ALA A 33 13.19 -2.12 6.64
C ALA A 33 12.34 -2.93 7.64
N ASP A 34 12.51 -4.24 7.65
CA ASP A 34 11.88 -5.15 8.60
C ASP A 34 10.38 -5.35 8.38
N PHE A 35 9.95 -5.26 7.12
CA PHE A 35 8.60 -5.64 6.71
C PHE A 35 8.62 -7.04 6.10
N LEU A 36 7.47 -7.70 6.14
CA LEU A 36 7.21 -8.86 5.30
C LEU A 36 6.51 -8.33 4.05
N ALA A 37 7.18 -8.38 2.91
CA ALA A 37 6.68 -7.79 1.66
C ALA A 37 6.27 -8.86 0.67
N PHE A 38 5.12 -8.68 0.04
CA PHE A 38 4.65 -9.56 -1.01
C PHE A 38 3.99 -8.72 -2.11
N THR A 39 3.91 -9.28 -3.30
CA THR A 39 3.54 -8.50 -4.47
C THR A 39 2.36 -9.09 -5.23
N ALA A 40 1.70 -8.22 -5.98
CA ALA A 40 0.70 -8.62 -6.96
C ALA A 40 0.85 -7.70 -8.16
N ARG A 41 0.60 -8.22 -9.35
CA ARG A 41 0.77 -7.46 -10.59
C ARG A 41 -0.53 -6.96 -11.17
N THR A 42 -1.66 -7.49 -10.71
CA THR A 42 -3.00 -7.14 -11.21
C THR A 42 -3.94 -6.94 -10.03
N ALA A 43 -5.08 -6.31 -10.30
CA ALA A 43 -6.10 -6.14 -9.27
C ALA A 43 -6.58 -7.48 -8.74
N GLN A 44 -6.83 -8.45 -9.62
CA GLN A 44 -7.33 -9.76 -9.19
C GLN A 44 -6.30 -10.49 -8.33
N SER A 45 -5.03 -10.50 -8.77
CA SER A 45 -4.00 -11.17 -7.97
C SER A 45 -3.79 -10.48 -6.64
N ALA A 46 -4.03 -9.17 -6.56
CA ALA A 46 -3.92 -8.44 -5.29
C ALA A 46 -5.00 -8.90 -4.29
N ILE A 47 -6.22 -9.09 -4.76
CA ILE A 47 -7.29 -9.62 -3.92
C ILE A 47 -6.94 -11.03 -3.43
N ASP A 48 -6.47 -11.88 -4.34
CA ASP A 48 -6.08 -13.25 -4.00
C ASP A 48 -4.94 -13.27 -2.97
N ARG A 49 -3.95 -12.42 -3.16
CA ARG A 49 -2.83 -12.33 -2.23
C ARG A 49 -3.26 -11.83 -0.86
N ALA A 50 -4.12 -10.82 -0.83
CA ALA A 50 -4.64 -10.30 0.44
C ALA A 50 -5.43 -11.37 1.20
N ASP A 51 -6.14 -12.21 0.47
CA ASP A 51 -6.92 -13.30 1.07
C ASP A 51 -6.00 -14.38 1.66
N GLU A 52 -4.90 -14.69 0.98
CA GLU A 52 -3.93 -15.66 1.47
C GLU A 52 -3.17 -15.15 2.68
N GLN A 53 -2.86 -13.86 2.71
CA GLN A 53 -2.01 -13.25 3.72
C GLN A 53 -2.43 -11.81 3.93
N ALA A 54 -3.16 -11.56 5.01
CA ALA A 54 -3.75 -10.25 5.27
C ALA A 54 -2.68 -9.16 5.37
N PRO A 55 -2.74 -8.12 4.54
CA PRO A 55 -1.77 -7.02 4.63
C PRO A 55 -2.12 -6.04 5.74
N ASP A 56 -1.09 -5.42 6.30
CA ASP A 56 -1.26 -4.32 7.26
C ASP A 56 -1.30 -2.97 6.55
N CYS A 57 -0.73 -2.90 5.35
CA CYS A 57 -0.87 -1.75 4.47
C CYS A 57 -0.64 -2.19 3.03
N ILE A 58 -1.11 -1.38 2.09
CA ILE A 58 -1.01 -1.67 0.66
C ILE A 58 -0.35 -0.49 -0.04
N ILE A 59 0.63 -0.78 -0.88
CA ILE A 59 1.22 0.18 -1.82
C ILE A 59 0.60 -0.11 -3.17
N LEU A 60 -0.04 0.89 -3.78
CA LEU A 60 -0.87 0.66 -4.95
C LEU A 60 -0.47 1.56 -6.11
N GLU A 61 -0.10 0.95 -7.25
CA GLU A 61 -0.05 1.65 -8.52
C GLU A 61 -1.47 1.73 -9.09
N LEU A 62 -1.88 2.92 -9.56
CA LEU A 62 -3.23 3.10 -10.12
C LEU A 62 -3.38 2.54 -11.52
N GLN A 63 -2.29 2.49 -12.30
CA GLN A 63 -2.33 1.98 -13.67
C GLN A 63 -2.06 0.48 -13.66
N LEU A 64 -3.12 -0.30 -13.64
CA LEU A 64 -3.02 -1.76 -13.58
C LEU A 64 -3.52 -2.40 -14.87
N PRO A 65 -2.96 -3.57 -15.27
CA PRO A 65 -3.45 -4.27 -16.45
C PRO A 65 -4.91 -4.67 -16.29
N GLY A 66 -5.73 -4.33 -17.26
CA GLY A 66 -7.13 -4.73 -17.32
C GLY A 66 -8.08 -3.95 -16.43
N HIS A 67 -7.59 -3.39 -15.33
CA HIS A 67 -8.40 -2.62 -14.38
C HIS A 67 -7.60 -1.46 -13.86
N ASN A 68 -8.25 -0.39 -13.45
CA ASN A 68 -7.53 0.70 -12.80
C ASN A 68 -7.55 0.49 -11.27
N GLY A 69 -6.64 1.20 -10.60
CA GLY A 69 -6.48 1.05 -9.16
C GLY A 69 -7.69 1.54 -8.37
N VAL A 70 -8.47 2.46 -8.92
CA VAL A 70 -9.67 2.94 -8.25
C VAL A 70 -10.71 1.83 -8.18
N GLU A 71 -10.88 1.09 -9.27
CA GLU A 71 -11.76 -0.08 -9.27
C GLU A 71 -11.31 -1.11 -8.24
N PHE A 72 -10.01 -1.34 -8.16
CA PHE A 72 -9.45 -2.23 -7.14
C PHE A 72 -9.81 -1.76 -5.73
N LEU A 73 -9.70 -0.45 -5.47
CA LEU A 73 -10.04 0.10 -4.16
C LEU A 73 -11.50 -0.12 -3.79
N TYR A 74 -12.41 0.09 -4.73
CA TYR A 74 -13.82 -0.20 -4.47
C TYR A 74 -14.03 -1.66 -4.12
N GLU A 75 -13.40 -2.56 -4.88
CA GLU A 75 -13.52 -3.98 -4.59
C GLU A 75 -12.92 -4.32 -3.22
N LEU A 76 -11.75 -3.81 -2.93
CA LEU A 76 -11.08 -4.05 -1.64
C LEU A 76 -11.99 -3.64 -0.47
N ARG A 77 -12.64 -2.49 -0.59
CA ARG A 77 -13.48 -1.98 0.49
C ARG A 77 -14.82 -2.69 0.60
N SER A 78 -15.16 -3.50 -0.37
CA SER A 78 -16.38 -4.31 -0.29
C SER A 78 -16.22 -5.51 0.64
N TYR A 79 -15.00 -5.87 1.00
CA TYR A 79 -14.74 -6.96 1.94
C TYR A 79 -14.55 -6.40 3.35
N ALA A 80 -15.33 -6.92 4.30
CA ALA A 80 -15.32 -6.41 5.68
C ALA A 80 -13.93 -6.45 6.30
N GLU A 81 -13.18 -7.51 6.05
CA GLU A 81 -11.85 -7.70 6.65
C GLU A 81 -10.83 -6.67 6.18
N TRP A 82 -11.06 -5.99 5.04
CA TRP A 82 -10.09 -5.07 4.47
C TRP A 82 -10.59 -3.63 4.41
N GLN A 83 -11.69 -3.32 5.08
CA GLN A 83 -12.27 -1.98 5.02
C GLN A 83 -11.36 -0.89 5.61
N ASN A 84 -10.49 -1.26 6.52
CA ASN A 84 -9.66 -0.30 7.23
C ASN A 84 -8.16 -0.43 6.93
N VAL A 85 -7.78 -1.28 6.00
CA VAL A 85 -6.36 -1.42 5.63
C VAL A 85 -5.91 -0.14 4.94
N PRO A 86 -4.89 0.55 5.45
CA PRO A 86 -4.44 1.79 4.82
C PRO A 86 -3.79 1.54 3.47
N VAL A 87 -4.08 2.42 2.51
CA VAL A 87 -3.55 2.34 1.16
C VAL A 87 -2.73 3.59 0.87
N ILE A 88 -1.51 3.37 0.37
CA ILE A 88 -0.64 4.42 -0.15
C ILE A 88 -0.58 4.25 -1.65
N ILE A 89 -0.93 5.29 -2.38
CA ILE A 89 -0.80 5.26 -3.83
C ILE A 89 0.63 5.65 -4.19
N ASN A 90 1.24 4.86 -5.06
CA ASN A 90 2.59 5.09 -5.58
C ASN A 90 2.51 4.91 -7.09
N THR A 91 2.46 6.01 -7.84
CA THR A 91 2.03 5.96 -9.22
C THR A 91 2.79 6.93 -10.12
N TYR A 92 2.84 6.59 -11.42
CA TYR A 92 3.33 7.50 -12.44
C TYR A 92 2.31 8.56 -12.85
N THR A 93 1.05 8.42 -12.42
CA THR A 93 0.03 9.40 -12.76
C THR A 93 0.30 10.71 -11.99
N PRO A 94 0.44 11.84 -12.69
CA PRO A 94 0.73 13.11 -12.02
C PRO A 94 -0.39 13.54 -11.08
N SER A 95 -0.01 14.22 -10.00
CA SER A 95 -0.95 14.64 -8.97
C SER A 95 -2.06 15.55 -9.52
N SER A 96 -1.78 16.29 -10.57
CA SER A 96 -2.79 17.16 -11.19
C SER A 96 -4.01 16.39 -11.68
N GLU A 97 -3.86 15.11 -11.97
CA GLU A 97 -4.97 14.27 -12.43
C GLU A 97 -5.84 13.76 -11.29
N PHE A 98 -5.44 13.97 -10.04
CA PHE A 98 -6.18 13.49 -8.88
C PHE A 98 -7.04 14.54 -8.22
N VAL A 99 -6.95 15.79 -8.66
CA VAL A 99 -7.66 16.89 -7.99
C VAL A 99 -9.15 16.60 -7.88
N ARG A 100 -9.73 16.02 -8.93
CA ARG A 100 -11.16 15.69 -8.96
C ARG A 100 -11.52 14.53 -8.05
N PHE A 101 -10.57 13.64 -7.79
CA PHE A 101 -10.84 12.37 -7.10
C PHE A 101 -10.32 12.36 -5.68
N HIS A 102 -9.76 13.47 -5.22
CA HIS A 102 -9.09 13.51 -3.94
C HIS A 102 -10.01 13.07 -2.79
N GLU A 103 -11.23 13.59 -2.78
CA GLU A 103 -12.19 13.22 -1.74
C GLU A 103 -12.60 11.76 -1.83
N VAL A 104 -12.81 11.27 -3.05
CA VAL A 104 -13.16 9.86 -3.26
C VAL A 104 -12.05 8.95 -2.75
N LEU A 105 -10.80 9.29 -3.09
CA LEU A 105 -9.66 8.49 -2.65
C LEU A 105 -9.52 8.49 -1.13
N GLN A 106 -9.73 9.63 -0.49
CA GLN A 106 -9.72 9.70 0.97
C GLN A 106 -10.81 8.84 1.58
N THR A 107 -12.01 8.90 1.01
CA THR A 107 -13.13 8.06 1.46
C THR A 107 -12.80 6.59 1.31
N LEU A 108 -12.05 6.22 0.29
CA LEU A 108 -11.63 4.85 0.05
C LEU A 108 -10.41 4.45 0.87
N GLY A 109 -10.00 5.27 1.84
CA GLY A 109 -8.94 4.90 2.77
C GLY A 109 -7.53 5.10 2.24
N VAL A 110 -7.36 5.93 1.21
CA VAL A 110 -6.04 6.33 0.73
C VAL A 110 -5.48 7.36 1.70
N VAL A 111 -4.35 7.04 2.31
CA VAL A 111 -3.76 7.91 3.33
C VAL A 111 -2.68 8.81 2.77
N GLU A 112 -2.11 8.45 1.62
CA GLU A 112 -1.06 9.25 0.99
C GLU A 112 -0.98 8.91 -0.48
N ILE A 113 -0.66 9.91 -1.31
CA ILE A 113 -0.45 9.73 -2.76
C ILE A 113 0.96 10.19 -3.08
N LEU A 114 1.76 9.29 -3.63
CA LEU A 114 3.15 9.54 -3.99
C LEU A 114 3.32 9.43 -5.50
N TYR A 115 4.04 10.39 -6.07
CA TYR A 115 4.35 10.41 -7.48
C TYR A 115 5.71 9.72 -7.67
N LYS A 116 5.73 8.58 -8.37
CA LYS A 116 6.93 7.74 -8.49
C LYS A 116 8.20 8.48 -8.87
N PRO A 117 8.19 9.35 -9.90
CA PRO A 117 9.44 10.01 -10.30
C PRO A 117 10.05 10.92 -9.23
N GLN A 118 9.30 11.29 -8.21
CA GLN A 118 9.76 12.19 -7.16
C GLN A 118 9.83 11.52 -5.79
N THR A 119 9.69 10.19 -5.74
CA THR A 119 9.59 9.46 -4.48
C THR A 119 10.76 8.52 -4.32
N THR A 120 11.55 8.71 -3.29
CA THR A 120 12.65 7.80 -2.96
C THR A 120 12.09 6.57 -2.25
N LEU A 121 12.90 5.49 -2.22
CA LEU A 121 12.53 4.30 -1.47
C LEU A 121 12.35 4.61 0.01
N GLN A 122 13.20 5.46 0.56
CA GLN A 122 13.10 5.87 1.96
C GLN A 122 11.79 6.58 2.25
N ARG A 123 11.35 7.44 1.32
CA ARG A 123 10.09 8.16 1.46
C ARG A 123 8.90 7.20 1.43
N LEU A 124 8.96 6.21 0.54
CA LEU A 124 7.90 5.21 0.43
C LEU A 124 7.80 4.38 1.72
N ILE A 125 8.94 3.94 2.24
CA ILE A 125 8.98 3.18 3.49
C ILE A 125 8.47 4.02 4.65
N ALA A 126 8.86 5.28 4.71
CA ALA A 126 8.40 6.19 5.76
C ALA A 126 6.88 6.33 5.74
N ALA A 127 6.27 6.42 4.55
CA ALA A 127 4.83 6.49 4.43
C ALA A 127 4.16 5.24 5.00
N ALA A 128 4.71 4.07 4.68
CA ALA A 128 4.16 2.82 5.21
C ALA A 128 4.29 2.72 6.72
N ARG A 129 5.41 3.15 7.27
CA ARG A 129 5.61 3.15 8.73
C ARG A 129 4.64 4.06 9.44
N ARG A 130 4.36 5.21 8.86
CA ARG A 130 3.45 6.19 9.45
C ARG A 130 2.03 5.68 9.58
N THR A 131 1.59 4.83 8.64
CA THR A 131 0.23 4.31 8.70
C THR A 131 -0.04 3.58 10.00
N ASN A 132 0.92 2.78 10.46
CA ASN A 132 0.74 2.04 11.70
C ASN A 132 0.75 2.97 12.93
N GLY A 133 1.79 3.79 13.03
CA GLY A 133 1.97 4.64 14.21
C GLY A 133 0.88 5.67 14.37
N GLU A 134 0.59 6.40 13.31
CA GLU A 134 -0.39 7.49 13.37
C GLU A 134 -1.79 6.98 13.62
N GLN A 135 -2.19 5.90 12.96
CA GLN A 135 -3.53 5.36 13.13
C GLN A 135 -3.75 4.83 14.54
N ASN A 136 -2.77 4.15 15.08
CA ASN A 136 -2.85 3.64 16.45
C ASN A 136 -2.93 4.77 17.45
N THR A 137 -2.14 5.81 17.25
CA THR A 137 -2.16 6.99 18.11
C THR A 137 -3.52 7.67 18.08
N ASP A 138 -4.06 7.88 16.89
CA ASP A 138 -5.37 8.51 16.72
C ASP A 138 -6.45 7.74 17.45
N ARG A 139 -6.46 6.44 17.29
CA ARG A 139 -7.47 5.60 17.93
C ARG A 139 -7.35 5.63 19.45
N THR A 140 -6.13 5.68 19.95
CA THR A 140 -5.89 5.73 21.39
C THR A 140 -6.36 7.04 22.00
N MET A 141 -6.19 8.12 21.27
CA MET A 141 -6.53 9.45 21.77
C MET A 141 -8.02 9.76 21.70
N ARG A 142 -8.78 8.96 21.02
CA ARG A 142 -10.22 9.13 20.89
C ARG A 142 -10.99 8.12 21.70
#